data_f6beb7bc16ddbf20ea2f4184fab5d89d
#
_entry.id   f6beb7bc16ddbf20ea2f4184fab5d89d
#
_cell.length_a   1.000
_cell.length_b   1.000
_cell.length_c   1.000
_cell.angle_alpha   90.00
_cell.angle_beta   90.00
_cell.angle_gamma   90.00
#
_symmetry.space_group_name_H-M   'P 1'
#
loop_
_entity.id
_entity.type
_entity.pdbx_description
1 polymer ?
#
loop_
_entity_poly.entity_id
_entity_poly.type
_entity_poly.pdbx_seq_one_letter_code
_entity_poly.pdbx_strand_id
1 'polypeptide(L)'
;MNTGKLLTKYLSAFALLIVSLNAYAEDMPFRVFETDSLSIKLANNGTGIVKGIECEGCDFNFVRITENSKATRDGVEVSIMEANKMAGKFVMVSFNPETQEVQYIRW
;
A
#
# COMPACT_ATOMS: atom_id res chain seq x y z
N MET A 1 13.16 31.55 -41.81
CA MET A 1 14.11 31.78 -40.73
C MET A 1 13.55 31.63 -39.32
N ASN A 2 12.25 31.60 -39.16
CA ASN A 2 11.64 31.44 -37.85
C ASN A 2 11.34 29.99 -37.48
N THR A 3 11.60 29.03 -38.37
CA THR A 3 11.33 27.64 -38.19
C THR A 3 12.21 26.96 -37.11
N GLY A 4 13.46 27.42 -36.94
CA GLY A 4 14.34 26.87 -35.91
C GLY A 4 13.96 27.26 -34.46
N LYS A 5 13.37 28.44 -34.27
CA LYS A 5 12.91 28.88 -32.96
C LYS A 5 11.63 28.18 -32.52
N LEU A 6 10.76 27.82 -33.43
CA LEU A 6 9.54 27.07 -33.16
C LEU A 6 9.86 25.63 -32.75
N LEU A 7 10.81 24.97 -33.41
CA LEU A 7 11.25 23.63 -33.08
C LEU A 7 11.83 23.52 -31.65
N THR A 8 12.58 24.54 -31.24
CA THR A 8 13.18 24.58 -29.89
C THR A 8 12.10 24.68 -28.79
N LYS A 9 11.03 25.43 -29.05
CA LYS A 9 9.90 25.53 -28.09
C LYS A 9 9.17 24.21 -27.91
N TYR A 10 8.94 23.46 -28.96
CA TYR A 10 8.26 22.17 -28.88
C TYR A 10 9.10 21.13 -28.18
N LEU A 11 10.39 21.12 -28.36
CA LEU A 11 11.30 20.20 -27.68
C LEU A 11 11.34 20.43 -26.16
N SER A 12 11.31 21.69 -25.72
CA SER A 12 11.31 22.03 -24.30
C SER A 12 10.01 21.63 -23.62
N ALA A 13 8.86 21.79 -24.26
CA ALA A 13 7.56 21.35 -23.72
C ALA A 13 7.46 19.83 -23.60
N PHE A 14 8.04 19.09 -24.53
CA PHE A 14 8.06 17.63 -24.50
C PHE A 14 8.94 17.09 -23.38
N ALA A 15 10.08 17.70 -23.12
CA ALA A 15 10.96 17.32 -22.02
C ALA A 15 10.31 17.52 -20.64
N LEU A 16 9.54 18.58 -20.46
CA LEU A 16 8.80 18.85 -19.23
C LEU A 16 7.72 17.80 -18.95
N LEU A 17 7.03 17.31 -19.98
CA LEU A 17 6.03 16.27 -19.87
C LEU A 17 6.62 14.93 -19.40
N ILE A 18 7.79 14.56 -19.89
CA ILE A 18 8.49 13.32 -19.50
C ILE A 18 8.91 13.36 -18.02
N VAL A 19 9.40 14.50 -17.54
CA VAL A 19 9.79 14.68 -16.13
C VAL A 19 8.58 14.56 -15.20
N SER A 20 7.41 15.09 -15.60
CA SER A 20 6.17 14.98 -14.82
C SER A 20 5.69 13.53 -14.69
N LEU A 21 5.82 12.72 -15.73
CA LEU A 21 5.45 11.31 -15.71
C LEU A 21 6.35 10.48 -14.79
N ASN A 22 7.64 10.77 -14.74
CA ASN A 22 8.58 10.10 -13.86
C ASN A 22 8.34 10.41 -12.37
N ALA A 23 7.91 11.62 -12.04
CA ALA A 23 7.56 11.98 -10.66
C ALA A 23 6.34 11.21 -10.15
N TYR A 24 5.41 10.82 -11.01
CA TYR A 24 4.24 10.02 -10.66
C TYR A 24 4.56 8.56 -10.35
N ALA A 25 5.61 8.01 -10.93
CA ALA A 25 5.96 6.59 -10.77
C ALA A 25 6.66 6.28 -9.43
N GLU A 26 7.13 7.29 -8.70
CA GLU A 26 7.89 7.12 -7.45
C GLU A 26 7.01 7.15 -6.19
N ASP A 27 5.70 7.43 -6.31
CA ASP A 27 4.79 7.66 -5.18
C ASP A 27 3.92 6.44 -4.86
N MET A 28 4.54 5.26 -4.68
CA MET A 28 3.83 4.08 -4.17
C MET A 28 4.34 3.74 -2.77
N PRO A 29 3.71 4.27 -1.69
CA PRO A 29 4.22 4.11 -0.33
C PRO A 29 3.88 2.76 0.31
N PHE A 30 3.20 1.84 -0.40
CA PHE A 30 2.74 0.59 0.18
C PHE A 30 3.83 -0.47 0.17
N ARG A 31 3.87 -1.26 1.25
CA ARG A 31 4.68 -2.47 1.36
C ARG A 31 3.78 -3.67 1.56
N VAL A 32 4.24 -4.82 1.06
CA VAL A 32 3.52 -6.10 1.17
C VAL A 32 4.35 -7.05 2.02
N PHE A 33 3.71 -7.70 2.97
CA PHE A 33 4.31 -8.66 3.86
C PHE A 33 3.51 -9.96 3.87
N GLU A 34 4.17 -11.09 3.67
CA GLU A 34 3.55 -12.43 3.69
C GLU A 34 4.09 -13.23 4.86
N THR A 35 3.20 -13.78 5.67
CA THR A 35 3.60 -14.58 6.83
C THR A 35 2.44 -15.41 7.36
N ASP A 36 2.77 -16.46 8.12
CA ASP A 36 1.83 -17.24 8.93
C ASP A 36 1.90 -16.93 10.43
N SER A 37 2.71 -15.95 10.81
CA SER A 37 3.02 -15.64 12.21
C SER A 37 2.34 -14.39 12.74
N LEU A 38 1.36 -13.84 12.01
CA LEU A 38 0.69 -12.61 12.41
C LEU A 38 -0.29 -12.83 13.55
N SER A 39 -0.33 -11.88 14.48
CA SER A 39 -1.39 -11.73 15.45
C SER A 39 -2.32 -10.60 15.00
N ILE A 40 -3.57 -10.93 14.78
CA ILE A 40 -4.60 -10.00 14.33
C ILE A 40 -5.62 -9.84 15.43
N LYS A 41 -5.87 -8.60 15.85
CA LYS A 41 -6.86 -8.27 16.88
C LYS A 41 -7.79 -7.19 16.36
N LEU A 42 -9.07 -7.50 16.25
CA LEU A 42 -10.11 -6.62 15.76
C LEU A 42 -11.11 -6.29 16.86
N ALA A 43 -11.48 -5.02 16.95
CA ALA A 43 -12.62 -4.57 17.74
C ALA A 43 -13.92 -4.78 16.97
N ASN A 44 -15.06 -4.63 17.66
CA ASN A 44 -16.38 -4.86 17.07
C ASN A 44 -16.71 -3.89 15.91
N ASN A 45 -16.06 -2.73 15.86
CA ASN A 45 -16.24 -1.74 14.79
C ASN A 45 -15.38 -2.01 13.55
N GLY A 46 -14.63 -3.12 13.53
CA GLY A 46 -13.76 -3.48 12.40
C GLY A 46 -12.40 -2.80 12.39
N THR A 47 -12.06 -1.99 13.39
CA THR A 47 -10.71 -1.45 13.56
C THR A 47 -9.88 -2.35 14.45
N GLY A 48 -8.56 -2.27 14.34
CA GLY A 48 -7.70 -3.11 15.14
C GLY A 48 -6.24 -2.96 14.81
N ILE A 49 -5.47 -3.97 15.20
CA ILE A 49 -4.03 -4.01 14.97
C ILE A 49 -3.59 -5.37 14.44
N VAL A 50 -2.53 -5.35 13.66
CA VAL A 50 -1.80 -6.53 13.18
C VAL A 50 -0.39 -6.45 13.76
N LYS A 51 0.00 -7.43 14.56
CA LYS A 51 1.35 -7.53 15.15
C LYS A 51 2.15 -8.62 14.45
N GLY A 52 3.47 -8.53 14.57
CA GLY A 52 4.38 -9.51 13.99
C GLY A 52 4.85 -9.13 12.59
N ILE A 53 4.62 -7.89 12.18
CA ILE A 53 5.13 -7.37 10.91
C ILE A 53 6.65 -7.22 11.01
N GLU A 54 7.37 -7.82 10.06
CA GLU A 54 8.78 -7.59 9.87
C GLU A 54 8.95 -6.63 8.70
N CYS A 55 9.43 -5.44 8.98
CA CYS A 55 9.65 -4.41 7.99
C CYS A 55 11.08 -3.90 8.13
N GLU A 56 11.91 -4.17 7.12
CA GLU A 56 13.30 -3.71 7.12
C GLU A 56 13.35 -2.18 7.08
N GLY A 57 14.04 -1.58 8.06
CA GLY A 57 14.15 -0.13 8.20
C GLY A 57 12.93 0.55 8.82
N CYS A 58 11.94 -0.20 9.30
CA CYS A 58 10.79 0.36 10.03
C CYS A 58 11.07 0.39 11.53
N ASP A 59 10.58 1.45 12.19
CA ASP A 59 10.69 1.62 13.65
C ASP A 59 9.53 0.98 14.42
N PHE A 60 8.69 0.21 13.75
CA PHE A 60 7.48 -0.39 14.33
C PHE A 60 7.38 -1.87 13.98
N ASN A 61 6.63 -2.62 14.79
CA ASN A 61 6.34 -4.04 14.57
C ASN A 61 4.83 -4.35 14.48
N PHE A 62 4.01 -3.33 14.35
CA PHE A 62 2.58 -3.47 14.18
C PHE A 62 2.05 -2.46 13.17
N VAL A 63 0.90 -2.78 12.57
CA VAL A 63 0.16 -1.86 11.71
C VAL A 63 -1.30 -1.83 12.13
N ARG A 64 -2.00 -0.76 11.78
CA ARG A 64 -3.37 -0.53 12.22
C ARG A 64 -4.36 -0.88 11.13
N ILE A 65 -5.41 -1.59 11.52
CA ILE A 65 -6.58 -1.81 10.67
C ILE A 65 -7.54 -0.65 10.94
N THR A 66 -7.91 0.08 9.90
CA THR A 66 -8.84 1.21 9.96
C THR A 66 -10.10 0.88 9.18
N GLU A 67 -11.07 1.78 9.21
CA GLU A 67 -12.28 1.64 8.40
C GLU A 67 -12.03 1.63 6.89
N ASN A 68 -10.84 2.09 6.45
CA ASN A 68 -10.43 2.07 5.04
C ASN A 68 -9.69 0.78 4.66
N SER A 69 -9.36 -0.06 5.62
CA SER A 69 -8.70 -1.33 5.38
C SER A 69 -9.68 -2.34 4.79
N LYS A 70 -9.20 -3.18 3.88
CA LYS A 70 -10.03 -4.15 3.17
C LYS A 70 -9.50 -5.56 3.37
N ALA A 71 -10.37 -6.56 3.22
CA ALA A 71 -10.00 -7.96 3.25
C ALA A 71 -10.44 -8.64 1.96
N THR A 72 -9.61 -9.55 1.46
CA THR A 72 -9.85 -10.27 0.21
C THR A 72 -9.53 -11.76 0.42
N ARG A 73 -10.48 -12.62 0.09
CA ARG A 73 -10.31 -14.07 0.11
C ARG A 73 -10.53 -14.62 -1.29
N ASP A 74 -9.53 -15.34 -1.83
CA ASP A 74 -9.56 -15.91 -3.17
C ASP A 74 -9.94 -14.88 -4.26
N GLY A 75 -9.45 -13.63 -4.10
CA GLY A 75 -9.69 -12.55 -5.05
C GLY A 75 -11.04 -11.83 -4.88
N VAL A 76 -11.86 -12.22 -3.89
CA VAL A 76 -13.16 -11.61 -3.63
C VAL A 76 -13.12 -10.81 -2.33
N GLU A 77 -13.60 -9.57 -2.38
CA GLU A 77 -13.68 -8.73 -1.17
C GLU A 77 -14.66 -9.32 -0.17
N VAL A 78 -14.20 -9.46 1.06
CA VAL A 78 -14.99 -9.94 2.20
C VAL A 78 -14.94 -8.92 3.32
N SER A 79 -15.77 -9.11 4.36
CA SER A 79 -15.73 -8.25 5.54
C SER A 79 -14.35 -8.31 6.19
N ILE A 80 -13.83 -7.16 6.65
CA ILE A 80 -12.56 -7.09 7.39
C ILE A 80 -12.59 -7.97 8.65
N MET A 81 -13.76 -8.21 9.23
CA MET A 81 -13.92 -9.08 10.39
C MET A 81 -13.52 -10.53 10.12
N GLU A 82 -13.57 -10.98 8.86
CA GLU A 82 -13.09 -12.30 8.46
C GLU A 82 -11.59 -12.47 8.68
N ALA A 83 -10.82 -11.39 8.62
CA ALA A 83 -9.38 -11.42 8.89
C ALA A 83 -9.06 -11.85 10.32
N ASN A 84 -9.97 -11.68 11.26
CA ASN A 84 -9.78 -12.09 12.65
C ASN A 84 -9.58 -13.62 12.79
N LYS A 85 -10.12 -14.40 11.86
CA LYS A 85 -9.98 -15.86 11.80
C LYS A 85 -8.63 -16.29 11.24
N MET A 86 -7.86 -15.37 10.69
CA MET A 86 -6.62 -15.65 9.97
C MET A 86 -5.37 -15.54 10.85
N ALA A 87 -5.51 -15.22 12.13
CA ALA A 87 -4.39 -15.20 13.07
C ALA A 87 -3.70 -16.58 13.10
N GLY A 88 -2.40 -16.58 12.89
CA GLY A 88 -1.59 -17.81 12.81
C GLY A 88 -1.70 -18.57 11.49
N LYS A 89 -2.45 -18.07 10.51
CA LYS A 89 -2.54 -18.65 9.17
C LYS A 89 -1.80 -17.80 8.17
N PHE A 90 -1.48 -18.36 7.01
CA PHE A 90 -0.75 -17.65 5.97
C PHE A 90 -1.62 -16.54 5.36
N VAL A 91 -1.13 -15.32 5.42
CA VAL A 91 -1.80 -14.14 4.88
C VAL A 91 -0.79 -13.19 4.26
N MET A 92 -1.29 -12.36 3.35
CA MET A 92 -0.55 -11.24 2.77
C MET A 92 -1.15 -9.94 3.30
N VAL A 93 -0.30 -9.07 3.83
CA VAL A 93 -0.72 -7.76 4.35
C VAL A 93 -0.04 -6.67 3.55
N SER A 94 -0.82 -5.77 2.96
CA SER A 94 -0.32 -4.54 2.35
C SER A 94 -0.59 -3.37 3.29
N PHE A 95 0.41 -2.56 3.55
CA PHE A 95 0.32 -1.45 4.49
C PHE A 95 1.16 -0.26 4.04
N ASN A 96 0.80 0.90 4.54
CA ASN A 96 1.57 2.13 4.34
C ASN A 96 2.55 2.28 5.50
N PRO A 97 3.88 2.23 5.25
CA PRO A 97 4.87 2.34 6.33
C PRO A 97 4.92 3.72 6.98
N GLU A 98 4.47 4.76 6.30
CA GLU A 98 4.46 6.12 6.86
C GLU A 98 3.32 6.33 7.85
N THR A 99 2.12 5.85 7.51
CA THR A 99 0.93 5.98 8.35
C THR A 99 0.70 4.79 9.27
N GLN A 100 1.36 3.67 9.03
CA GLN A 100 1.14 2.38 9.68
C GLN A 100 -0.29 1.85 9.50
N GLU A 101 -0.94 2.22 8.40
CA GLU A 101 -2.30 1.80 8.10
C GLU A 101 -2.30 0.63 7.12
N VAL A 102 -3.10 -0.40 7.43
CA VAL A 102 -3.31 -1.54 6.55
C VAL A 102 -4.17 -1.11 5.37
N GLN A 103 -3.71 -1.39 4.16
CA GLN A 103 -4.47 -1.22 2.94
C GLN A 103 -5.39 -2.41 2.73
N TYR A 104 -4.84 -3.64 2.74
CA TYR A 104 -5.62 -4.86 2.63
C TYR A 104 -4.93 -6.04 3.30
N ILE A 105 -5.72 -7.05 3.66
CA ILE A 105 -5.28 -8.37 4.08
C ILE A 105 -5.87 -9.37 3.09
N ARG A 106 -5.04 -10.26 2.53
CA ARG A 106 -5.42 -11.23 1.51
C ARG A 106 -5.05 -12.64 1.94
N TRP A 107 -5.91 -13.58 1.62
CA TRP A 107 -5.67 -15.01 1.81
C TRP A 107 -6.42 -15.88 0.80
#